data_47b216eb4413b9f32db71ed2748b8f2f
#
_entry.id   47b216eb4413b9f32db71ed2748b8f2f
#
_cell.length_a   1.000
_cell.length_b   1.000
_cell.length_c   1.000
_cell.angle_alpha   90.00
_cell.angle_beta   90.00
_cell.angle_gamma   90.00
#
_symmetry.space_group_name_H-M   'P 1'
#
loop_
_entity.id
_entity.type
_entity.pdbx_description
1 polymer ?
#
loop_
_entity_poly.entity_id
_entity_poly.type
_entity_poly.pdbx_seq_one_letter_code
_entity_poly.pdbx_strand_id
1 'polypeptide(L)'
;SYNADTTYTYRGKGGIIETYTVEEDGKKVRKQKTTWYSTRGSGQESFEKVFVSDSSKNNALIKGILDEGGLDLYKYDPKYLYSFSSEHYYEGVLARYLESQRIMKSEIREMARQEILRKYDVANVEEVNVNFKNVTFSQVLVPVWSSMFYYNDKEYRVVINGYNGDIEGESPISVVKVIIAIVVVIIAAIIIYMMSK
;
A
#
# COMPACT_ATOMS: atom_id res chain seq x y z
N SER A 1 15.71 1.61 9.18
CA SER A 1 14.69 2.67 9.08
C SER A 1 15.33 3.99 8.68
N TYR A 2 14.53 4.84 8.04
CA TYR A 2 14.93 6.19 7.63
C TYR A 2 13.96 7.21 8.22
N ASN A 3 14.50 8.38 8.57
CA ASN A 3 13.72 9.55 8.93
C ASN A 3 14.09 10.69 7.97
N ALA A 4 13.13 11.51 7.61
CA ALA A 4 13.38 12.68 6.77
C ALA A 4 12.32 13.75 6.97
N ASP A 5 12.74 15.02 6.95
CA ASP A 5 11.82 16.13 6.74
C ASP A 5 11.67 16.38 5.24
N THR A 6 10.45 16.62 4.80
CA THR A 6 10.18 16.86 3.39
C THR A 6 9.43 18.15 3.17
N THR A 7 9.74 18.80 2.05
CA THR A 7 8.89 19.83 1.48
C THR A 7 8.48 19.37 0.09
N TYR A 8 7.22 19.51 -0.26
CA TYR A 8 6.74 19.02 -1.54
C TYR A 8 5.83 20.03 -2.25
N THR A 9 5.78 19.86 -3.56
CA THR A 9 4.79 20.52 -4.43
C THR A 9 4.14 19.47 -5.31
N TYR A 10 2.87 19.66 -5.66
CA TYR A 10 2.21 18.78 -6.60
C TYR A 10 1.41 19.56 -7.64
N ARG A 11 1.20 18.91 -8.79
CA ARG A 11 0.27 19.32 -9.84
C ARG A 11 -0.62 18.15 -10.21
N GLY A 12 -1.86 18.45 -10.52
CA GLY A 12 -2.83 17.42 -10.89
C GLY A 12 -4.12 18.02 -11.43
N LYS A 13 -5.13 17.18 -11.50
CA LYS A 13 -6.47 17.53 -11.94
C LYS A 13 -7.49 16.97 -10.96
N GLY A 14 -8.48 17.80 -10.62
CA GLY A 14 -9.70 17.39 -9.94
C GLY A 14 -10.86 17.36 -10.92
N GLY A 15 -11.67 16.32 -10.88
CA GLY A 15 -12.84 16.17 -11.75
C GLY A 15 -14.14 16.24 -10.99
N ILE A 16 -15.10 17.00 -11.54
CA ILE A 16 -16.49 16.99 -11.08
C ILE A 16 -17.31 16.11 -12.01
N ILE A 17 -18.05 15.16 -11.42
CA ILE A 17 -18.87 14.21 -12.14
C ILE A 17 -20.31 14.71 -12.19
N GLU A 18 -20.77 15.06 -13.38
CA GLU A 18 -22.15 15.43 -13.64
C GLU A 18 -22.90 14.27 -14.26
N THR A 19 -24.05 13.90 -13.68
CA THR A 19 -24.94 12.87 -14.24
C THR A 19 -26.10 13.58 -14.96
N TYR A 20 -26.30 13.26 -16.24
CA TYR A 20 -27.39 13.79 -17.04
C TYR A 20 -28.12 12.64 -17.75
N THR A 21 -29.40 12.90 -18.08
CA THR A 21 -30.23 11.91 -18.76
C THR A 21 -30.40 12.33 -20.23
N VAL A 22 -30.15 11.40 -21.13
CA VAL A 22 -30.41 11.55 -22.57
C VAL A 22 -31.47 10.53 -23.00
N GLU A 23 -32.24 10.91 -23.99
CA GLU A 23 -33.19 9.98 -24.63
C GLU A 23 -32.53 9.36 -25.86
N GLU A 24 -32.33 8.05 -25.84
CA GLU A 24 -31.80 7.25 -26.96
C GLU A 24 -32.79 6.16 -27.28
N ASP A 25 -33.24 6.08 -28.52
CA ASP A 25 -34.23 5.10 -29.03
C ASP A 25 -35.51 5.05 -28.18
N GLY A 26 -36.00 6.20 -27.72
CA GLY A 26 -37.20 6.32 -26.87
C GLY A 26 -37.02 5.84 -25.43
N LYS A 27 -35.78 5.58 -24.99
CA LYS A 27 -35.42 5.19 -23.61
C LYS A 27 -34.58 6.26 -22.94
N LYS A 28 -34.86 6.53 -21.67
CA LYS A 28 -34.06 7.43 -20.85
C LYS A 28 -32.81 6.72 -20.37
N VAL A 29 -31.62 7.15 -20.83
CA VAL A 29 -30.33 6.61 -20.44
C VAL A 29 -29.60 7.65 -19.59
N ARG A 30 -29.07 7.23 -18.44
CA ARG A 30 -28.21 8.06 -17.59
C ARG A 30 -26.78 8.02 -18.12
N LYS A 31 -26.20 9.18 -18.39
CA LYS A 31 -24.80 9.35 -18.78
C LYS A 31 -24.07 10.19 -17.76
N GLN A 32 -22.76 9.99 -17.64
CA GLN A 32 -21.88 10.76 -16.79
C GLN A 32 -20.86 11.51 -17.64
N LYS A 33 -20.58 12.75 -17.26
CA LYS A 33 -19.53 13.58 -17.84
C LYS A 33 -18.64 14.06 -16.71
N THR A 34 -17.32 13.90 -16.85
CA THR A 34 -16.35 14.45 -15.92
C THR A 34 -15.74 15.71 -16.49
N THR A 35 -15.88 16.81 -15.79
CA THR A 35 -15.21 18.07 -16.13
C THR A 35 -13.97 18.22 -15.26
N TRP A 36 -12.80 18.37 -15.88
CA TRP A 36 -11.51 18.40 -15.21
C TRP A 36 -10.99 19.82 -15.00
N TYR A 37 -10.50 20.10 -13.80
CA TYR A 37 -9.91 21.37 -13.40
C TYR A 37 -8.47 21.16 -12.95
N SER A 38 -7.54 21.98 -13.46
CA SER A 38 -6.15 21.94 -13.02
C SER A 38 -6.03 22.39 -11.57
N THR A 39 -5.25 21.69 -10.79
CA THR A 39 -4.99 22.00 -9.39
C THR A 39 -3.51 21.85 -9.07
N ARG A 40 -3.07 22.57 -8.05
CA ARG A 40 -1.72 22.53 -7.51
C ARG A 40 -1.72 22.80 -6.03
N GLY A 41 -0.73 22.29 -5.35
CA GLY A 41 -0.55 22.55 -3.92
C GLY A 41 0.89 22.29 -3.49
N SER A 42 1.14 22.55 -2.23
CA SER A 42 2.43 22.33 -1.59
C SER A 42 2.21 22.05 -0.11
N GLY A 43 3.16 21.36 0.50
CA GLY A 43 3.12 21.04 1.92
C GLY A 43 4.49 20.65 2.47
N GLN A 44 4.48 20.32 3.73
CA GLN A 44 5.62 19.77 4.46
C GLN A 44 5.16 18.53 5.21
N GLU A 45 6.01 17.53 5.27
CA GLU A 45 5.76 16.29 6.01
C GLU A 45 7.06 15.78 6.62
N SER A 46 6.97 15.29 7.85
CA SER A 46 8.08 14.66 8.53
C SER A 46 7.83 13.16 8.65
N PHE A 47 8.70 12.37 8.06
CA PHE A 47 8.66 10.93 8.09
C PHE A 47 9.56 10.39 9.19
N GLU A 48 9.01 9.57 10.03
CA GLU A 48 9.75 8.85 11.06
C GLU A 48 9.57 7.34 10.87
N LYS A 49 10.69 6.62 11.10
CA LYS A 49 10.72 5.14 11.09
C LYS A 49 10.22 4.51 9.77
N VAL A 50 10.57 5.11 8.62
CA VAL A 50 10.28 4.47 7.33
C VAL A 50 11.16 3.23 7.20
N PHE A 51 10.56 2.06 7.33
CA PHE A 51 11.25 0.78 7.23
C PHE A 51 11.47 0.37 5.78
N VAL A 52 12.69 -0.06 5.49
CA VAL A 52 13.05 -0.70 4.22
C VAL A 52 13.69 -2.03 4.56
N SER A 53 13.05 -3.10 4.14
CA SER A 53 13.55 -4.45 4.35
C SER A 53 14.57 -4.81 3.27
N ASP A 54 15.54 -5.66 3.63
CA ASP A 54 16.57 -6.19 2.71
C ASP A 54 16.22 -7.59 2.15
N SER A 55 15.23 -8.23 2.71
CA SER A 55 14.81 -9.56 2.31
C SER A 55 14.02 -9.54 1.01
N SER A 56 14.63 -9.97 -0.09
CA SER A 56 13.99 -10.01 -1.41
C SER A 56 12.83 -11.00 -1.51
N LYS A 57 12.81 -12.03 -0.66
CA LYS A 57 11.80 -13.11 -0.72
C LYS A 57 10.58 -12.91 0.16
N ASN A 58 10.70 -12.11 1.22
CA ASN A 58 9.64 -11.92 2.22
C ASN A 58 9.25 -10.44 2.41
N ASN A 59 9.71 -9.55 1.54
CA ASN A 59 9.57 -8.10 1.71
C ASN A 59 8.12 -7.65 1.96
N ALA A 60 7.17 -8.21 1.22
CA ALA A 60 5.77 -7.83 1.37
C ALA A 60 5.21 -8.27 2.73
N LEU A 61 5.49 -9.51 3.16
CA LEU A 61 5.04 -10.05 4.44
C LEU A 61 5.71 -9.32 5.62
N ILE A 62 7.04 -9.10 5.52
CA ILE A 62 7.77 -8.37 6.56
C ILE A 62 7.29 -6.92 6.64
N LYS A 63 7.01 -6.29 5.52
CA LYS A 63 6.45 -4.94 5.50
C LYS A 63 5.10 -4.89 6.20
N GLY A 64 4.19 -5.82 5.92
CA GLY A 64 2.89 -5.91 6.58
C GLY A 64 3.03 -5.92 8.11
N ILE A 65 3.83 -6.84 8.64
CA ILE A 65 4.02 -6.95 10.11
C ILE A 65 4.77 -5.76 10.75
N LEU A 66 5.49 -4.95 9.97
CA LEU A 66 6.18 -3.76 10.47
C LEU A 66 5.30 -2.51 10.46
N ASP A 67 4.41 -2.40 9.49
CA ASP A 67 3.54 -1.23 9.33
C ASP A 67 2.37 -1.23 10.36
N GLU A 68 1.91 -2.40 10.81
CA GLU A 68 0.77 -2.53 11.73
C GLU A 68 1.10 -2.32 13.21
N GLY A 69 2.35 -2.45 13.61
CA GLY A 69 2.73 -2.36 15.02
C GLY A 69 3.87 -1.38 15.28
N GLY A 70 3.60 -0.26 15.91
CA GLY A 70 4.64 0.66 16.36
C GLY A 70 5.74 -0.08 17.12
N LEU A 71 6.94 -0.19 16.54
CA LEU A 71 8.07 -0.86 17.18
C LEU A 71 8.74 0.08 18.18
N ASP A 72 8.84 -0.34 19.44
CA ASP A 72 9.75 0.29 20.40
C ASP A 72 11.18 -0.14 20.07
N LEU A 73 11.99 0.84 19.72
CA LEU A 73 13.38 0.60 19.39
C LEU A 73 14.27 0.69 20.63
N TYR A 74 15.02 -0.36 20.90
CA TYR A 74 15.97 -0.46 21.98
C TYR A 74 17.39 -0.38 21.44
N LYS A 75 18.33 0.08 22.31
CA LYS A 75 19.74 0.06 21.94
C LYS A 75 20.20 -1.37 21.68
N TYR A 76 20.93 -1.55 20.58
CA TYR A 76 21.49 -2.85 20.23
C TYR A 76 22.39 -3.43 21.33
N ASP A 77 22.16 -4.70 21.68
CA ASP A 77 23.01 -5.51 22.54
C ASP A 77 23.23 -6.87 21.86
N PRO A 78 24.50 -7.33 21.68
CA PRO A 78 24.79 -8.62 21.03
C PRO A 78 24.05 -9.82 21.63
N LYS A 79 23.69 -9.76 22.91
CA LYS A 79 22.93 -10.83 23.58
C LYS A 79 21.56 -11.09 22.96
N TYR A 80 20.95 -10.10 22.29
CA TYR A 80 19.66 -10.27 21.60
C TYR A 80 19.77 -11.22 20.39
N LEU A 81 20.97 -11.46 19.88
CA LEU A 81 21.20 -12.39 18.77
C LEU A 81 21.48 -13.83 19.21
N TYR A 82 21.57 -14.12 20.51
CA TYR A 82 21.72 -15.49 20.97
C TYR A 82 20.50 -16.31 20.55
N SER A 83 20.76 -17.41 19.83
CA SER A 83 19.75 -18.32 19.29
C SER A 83 18.95 -17.82 18.08
N PHE A 84 19.30 -16.66 17.51
CA PHE A 84 18.71 -16.17 16.27
C PHE A 84 19.72 -16.20 15.14
N SER A 85 19.26 -16.51 13.93
CA SER A 85 20.03 -16.26 12.71
C SER A 85 19.79 -14.82 12.27
N SER A 86 20.85 -14.06 12.06
CA SER A 86 20.72 -12.71 11.46
C SER A 86 21.03 -12.79 9.96
N GLU A 87 20.18 -12.18 9.16
CA GLU A 87 20.46 -12.02 7.74
C GLU A 87 21.45 -10.87 7.53
N HIS A 88 22.44 -11.11 6.67
CA HIS A 88 23.36 -10.06 6.25
C HIS A 88 22.73 -9.23 5.14
N TYR A 89 23.04 -7.96 5.15
CA TYR A 89 22.61 -7.02 4.12
C TYR A 89 23.36 -7.27 2.80
N TYR A 90 22.63 -7.57 1.74
CA TYR A 90 23.19 -7.73 0.40
C TYR A 90 23.19 -6.44 -0.42
N GLU A 91 22.28 -5.53 -0.12
CA GLU A 91 22.16 -4.25 -0.82
C GLU A 91 22.82 -3.11 -0.06
N GLY A 92 23.43 -2.19 -0.80
CA GLY A 92 24.10 -1.01 -0.23
C GLY A 92 23.12 0.01 0.38
N VAL A 93 23.59 0.83 1.31
CA VAL A 93 22.82 1.90 1.96
C VAL A 93 22.14 2.83 0.96
N LEU A 94 22.80 3.12 -0.17
CA LEU A 94 22.25 3.97 -1.21
C LEU A 94 20.99 3.40 -1.86
N ALA A 95 20.98 2.11 -2.19
CA ALA A 95 19.81 1.47 -2.79
C ALA A 95 18.60 1.55 -1.87
N ARG A 96 18.79 1.33 -0.57
CA ARG A 96 17.74 1.44 0.45
C ARG A 96 17.29 2.87 0.68
N TYR A 97 18.20 3.82 0.59
CA TYR A 97 17.82 5.23 0.64
C TYR A 97 16.90 5.59 -0.52
N LEU A 98 17.22 5.15 -1.72
CA LEU A 98 16.35 5.36 -2.89
C LEU A 98 14.99 4.70 -2.73
N GLU A 99 14.95 3.51 -2.13
CA GLU A 99 13.69 2.84 -1.84
C GLU A 99 12.88 3.58 -0.76
N SER A 100 13.52 4.06 0.31
CA SER A 100 12.84 4.87 1.32
C SER A 100 12.26 6.16 0.73
N GLN A 101 12.99 6.82 -0.18
CA GLN A 101 12.46 7.98 -0.91
C GLN A 101 11.24 7.62 -1.77
N ARG A 102 11.23 6.43 -2.39
CA ARG A 102 10.10 5.96 -3.19
C ARG A 102 8.85 5.77 -2.33
N ILE A 103 9.01 5.16 -1.14
CA ILE A 103 7.93 4.98 -0.17
C ILE A 103 7.38 6.35 0.24
N MET A 104 8.22 7.27 0.72
CA MET A 104 7.81 8.60 1.15
C MET A 104 7.13 9.40 0.03
N LYS A 105 7.64 9.33 -1.21
CA LYS A 105 7.00 9.97 -2.38
C LYS A 105 5.63 9.38 -2.69
N SER A 106 5.45 8.06 -2.52
CA SER A 106 4.16 7.41 -2.71
C SER A 106 3.13 7.90 -1.70
N GLU A 107 3.52 8.04 -0.44
CA GLU A 107 2.65 8.57 0.62
C GLU A 107 2.29 10.03 0.37
N ILE A 108 3.28 10.88 0.02
CA ILE A 108 3.02 12.28 -0.37
C ILE A 108 2.06 12.36 -1.57
N ARG A 109 2.21 11.46 -2.55
CA ARG A 109 1.29 11.42 -3.71
C ARG A 109 -0.14 11.09 -3.27
N GLU A 110 -0.31 10.17 -2.33
CA GLU A 110 -1.64 9.85 -1.81
C GLU A 110 -2.20 11.00 -0.97
N MET A 111 -1.38 11.67 -0.16
CA MET A 111 -1.80 12.88 0.56
C MET A 111 -2.27 13.99 -0.41
N ALA A 112 -1.52 14.24 -1.48
CA ALA A 112 -1.90 15.18 -2.53
C ALA A 112 -3.22 14.77 -3.21
N ARG A 113 -3.41 13.47 -3.46
CA ARG A 113 -4.65 12.93 -3.99
C ARG A 113 -5.84 13.17 -3.07
N GLN A 114 -5.67 12.91 -1.78
CA GLN A 114 -6.70 13.16 -0.77
C GLN A 114 -7.03 14.65 -0.64
N GLU A 115 -6.04 15.52 -0.77
CA GLU A 115 -6.28 16.97 -0.75
C GLU A 115 -7.13 17.43 -1.94
N ILE A 116 -6.89 16.88 -3.14
CA ILE A 116 -7.72 17.15 -4.32
C ILE A 116 -9.14 16.62 -4.10
N LEU A 117 -9.30 15.41 -3.57
CA LEU A 117 -10.61 14.80 -3.31
C LEU A 117 -11.47 15.54 -2.28
N ARG A 118 -10.89 16.43 -1.47
CA ARG A 118 -11.68 17.31 -0.58
C ARG A 118 -12.57 18.32 -1.33
N LYS A 119 -12.25 18.59 -2.60
CA LYS A 119 -12.93 19.59 -3.43
C LYS A 119 -13.54 19.03 -4.70
N TYR A 120 -13.17 17.82 -5.09
CA TYR A 120 -13.53 17.20 -6.35
C TYR A 120 -13.93 15.75 -6.14
N ASP A 121 -14.77 15.23 -7.02
CA ASP A 121 -15.27 13.85 -6.94
C ASP A 121 -14.18 12.82 -7.29
N VAL A 122 -13.29 13.20 -8.21
CA VAL A 122 -12.17 12.37 -8.66
C VAL A 122 -10.88 13.18 -8.73
N ALA A 123 -9.75 12.52 -8.52
CA ALA A 123 -8.43 13.13 -8.49
C ALA A 123 -7.44 12.38 -9.37
N ASN A 124 -6.65 13.15 -10.12
CA ASN A 124 -5.49 12.65 -10.85
C ASN A 124 -4.27 13.50 -10.49
N VAL A 125 -3.31 12.91 -9.76
CA VAL A 125 -2.03 13.55 -9.43
C VAL A 125 -1.04 13.25 -10.54
N GLU A 126 -0.69 14.30 -11.32
CA GLU A 126 0.19 14.20 -12.48
C GLU A 126 1.66 14.20 -12.06
N GLU A 127 2.03 15.11 -11.17
CA GLU A 127 3.42 15.32 -10.77
C GLU A 127 3.53 15.61 -9.28
N VAL A 128 4.56 15.04 -8.65
CA VAL A 128 4.95 15.34 -7.26
C VAL A 128 6.45 15.54 -7.21
N ASN A 129 6.87 16.73 -6.77
CA ASN A 129 8.25 17.07 -6.53
C ASN A 129 8.49 17.11 -5.03
N VAL A 130 9.47 16.36 -4.54
CA VAL A 130 9.81 16.26 -3.12
C VAL A 130 11.27 16.62 -2.91
N ASN A 131 11.50 17.51 -1.94
CA ASN A 131 12.83 17.83 -1.46
C ASN A 131 13.00 17.26 -0.05
N PHE A 132 14.00 16.40 0.11
CA PHE A 132 14.33 15.72 1.36
C PHE A 132 15.39 16.49 2.12
N LYS A 133 15.17 16.69 3.42
CA LYS A 133 16.09 17.37 4.33
C LYS A 133 16.27 16.53 5.60
N ASN A 134 17.34 16.79 6.35
CA ASN A 134 17.60 16.17 7.65
C ASN A 134 17.50 14.63 7.62
N VAL A 135 17.94 14.03 6.51
CA VAL A 135 17.83 12.57 6.34
C VAL A 135 18.77 11.88 7.31
N THR A 136 18.21 11.02 8.13
CA THR A 136 18.95 10.12 9.02
C THR A 136 18.53 8.68 8.78
N PHE A 137 19.42 7.74 9.07
CA PHE A 137 19.07 6.32 9.00
C PHE A 137 19.56 5.58 10.24
N SER A 138 18.87 4.53 10.60
CA SER A 138 19.25 3.60 11.65
C SER A 138 19.08 2.18 11.14
N GLN A 139 20.05 1.34 11.40
CA GLN A 139 19.93 -0.09 11.20
C GLN A 139 19.11 -0.67 12.35
N VAL A 140 18.05 -1.39 12.02
CA VAL A 140 17.14 -1.99 12.98
C VAL A 140 17.12 -3.49 12.75
N LEU A 141 17.27 -4.24 13.83
CA LEU A 141 17.05 -5.69 13.85
C LEU A 141 15.66 -5.95 14.43
N VAL A 142 14.87 -6.69 13.68
CA VAL A 142 13.50 -7.06 14.07
C VAL A 142 13.44 -8.56 14.24
N PRO A 143 12.92 -9.08 15.37
CA PRO A 143 12.73 -10.51 15.55
C PRO A 143 11.58 -10.98 14.67
N VAL A 144 11.87 -11.88 13.75
CA VAL A 144 10.90 -12.42 12.81
C VAL A 144 10.98 -13.94 12.85
N TRP A 145 9.84 -14.58 13.02
CA TRP A 145 9.70 -16.02 12.84
C TRP A 145 9.17 -16.26 11.43
N SER A 146 9.86 -17.10 10.68
CA SER A 146 9.43 -17.48 9.33
C SER A 146 9.23 -19.00 9.27
N SER A 147 8.12 -19.41 8.70
CA SER A 147 7.80 -20.81 8.46
C SER A 147 7.27 -21.01 7.04
N MET A 148 7.50 -22.22 6.53
CA MET A 148 6.98 -22.63 5.23
C MET A 148 6.16 -23.90 5.42
N PHE A 149 5.04 -24.00 4.70
CA PHE A 149 4.27 -25.22 4.63
C PHE A 149 3.84 -25.50 3.19
N TYR A 150 3.58 -26.76 2.89
CA TYR A 150 3.14 -27.18 1.57
C TYR A 150 1.67 -27.61 1.62
N TYR A 151 0.90 -27.12 0.67
CA TYR A 151 -0.48 -27.53 0.48
C TYR A 151 -0.76 -27.68 -1.03
N ASN A 152 -1.19 -28.89 -1.46
CA ASN A 152 -1.37 -29.25 -2.87
C ASN A 152 -0.14 -28.92 -3.73
N ASP A 153 1.05 -29.37 -3.32
CA ASP A 153 2.35 -29.17 -3.98
C ASP A 153 2.76 -27.70 -4.18
N LYS A 154 2.06 -26.77 -3.56
CA LYS A 154 2.39 -25.35 -3.55
C LYS A 154 2.95 -24.93 -2.20
N GLU A 155 4.05 -24.17 -2.23
CA GLU A 155 4.69 -23.58 -1.05
C GLU A 155 3.90 -22.35 -0.59
N TYR A 156 3.65 -22.26 0.69
CA TYR A 156 3.06 -21.11 1.37
C TYR A 156 3.97 -20.66 2.49
N ARG A 157 4.10 -19.35 2.66
CA ARG A 157 4.97 -18.76 3.67
C ARG A 157 4.14 -18.00 4.69
N VAL A 158 4.59 -18.08 5.93
CA VAL A 158 4.03 -17.35 7.06
C VAL A 158 5.18 -16.69 7.79
N VAL A 159 4.96 -15.43 8.16
CA VAL A 159 5.89 -14.62 8.94
C VAL A 159 5.17 -14.10 10.15
N ILE A 160 5.82 -14.18 11.31
CA ILE A 160 5.28 -13.72 12.58
C ILE A 160 6.23 -12.67 13.14
N ASN A 161 5.69 -11.52 13.52
CA ASN A 161 6.43 -10.50 14.25
C ASN A 161 6.72 -10.99 15.66
N GLY A 162 8.00 -11.22 15.98
CA GLY A 162 8.40 -11.70 17.31
C GLY A 162 8.25 -10.67 18.43
N TYR A 163 7.92 -9.42 18.10
CA TYR A 163 7.68 -8.36 19.08
C TYR A 163 6.24 -8.35 19.58
N ASN A 164 5.26 -8.41 18.70
CA ASN A 164 3.84 -8.26 19.02
C ASN A 164 2.99 -9.47 18.65
N GLY A 165 3.54 -10.43 17.91
CA GLY A 165 2.85 -11.64 17.50
C GLY A 165 1.98 -11.49 16.26
N ASP A 166 2.02 -10.36 15.56
CA ASP A 166 1.29 -10.16 14.32
C ASP A 166 1.73 -11.15 13.25
N ILE A 167 0.77 -11.66 12.50
CA ILE A 167 0.98 -12.74 11.54
C ILE A 167 0.59 -12.25 10.14
N GLU A 168 1.55 -12.36 9.24
CA GLU A 168 1.32 -12.19 7.81
C GLU A 168 1.68 -13.49 7.06
N GLY A 169 0.88 -13.85 6.08
CA GLY A 169 1.13 -15.07 5.35
C GLY A 169 0.29 -15.27 4.12
N GLU A 170 0.81 -16.12 3.25
CA GLU A 170 0.07 -16.62 2.11
C GLU A 170 -0.93 -17.70 2.58
N SER A 171 -2.16 -17.62 2.10
CA SER A 171 -3.18 -18.63 2.40
C SER A 171 -3.66 -19.33 1.13
N PRO A 172 -3.93 -20.65 1.18
CA PRO A 172 -4.51 -21.35 0.04
C PRO A 172 -5.93 -20.87 -0.23
N ILE A 173 -6.17 -20.40 -1.46
CA ILE A 173 -7.50 -20.00 -1.90
C ILE A 173 -8.31 -21.28 -2.18
N SER A 174 -9.44 -21.45 -1.50
CA SER A 174 -10.35 -22.54 -1.76
C SER A 174 -11.06 -22.34 -3.11
N VAL A 175 -10.68 -23.14 -4.10
CA VAL A 175 -11.31 -23.12 -5.45
C VAL A 175 -12.83 -23.32 -5.35
N VAL A 176 -13.29 -24.16 -4.43
CA VAL A 176 -14.72 -24.39 -4.19
C VAL A 176 -15.44 -23.12 -3.75
N LYS A 177 -14.84 -22.34 -2.81
CA LYS A 177 -15.42 -21.06 -2.37
C LYS A 177 -15.49 -20.04 -3.52
N VAL A 178 -14.45 -19.99 -4.36
CA VAL A 178 -14.43 -19.11 -5.54
C VAL A 178 -15.52 -19.49 -6.53
N ILE A 179 -15.70 -20.78 -6.83
CA ILE A 179 -16.76 -21.26 -7.72
C ILE A 179 -18.15 -20.91 -7.17
N ILE A 180 -18.38 -21.14 -5.86
CA ILE A 180 -19.65 -20.78 -5.21
C ILE A 180 -19.91 -19.28 -5.33
N ALA A 181 -18.90 -18.44 -5.08
CA ALA A 181 -19.05 -16.99 -5.19
C ALA A 181 -19.42 -16.57 -6.63
N ILE A 182 -18.78 -17.15 -7.65
CA ILE A 182 -19.09 -16.89 -9.07
C ILE A 182 -20.54 -17.29 -9.39
N VAL A 183 -20.97 -18.47 -8.94
CA VAL A 183 -22.34 -18.96 -9.17
C VAL A 183 -23.36 -18.01 -8.52
N VAL A 184 -23.12 -17.56 -7.31
CA VAL A 184 -24.00 -16.59 -6.62
C VAL A 184 -24.09 -15.27 -7.40
N VAL A 185 -22.98 -14.75 -7.91
CA VAL A 185 -22.97 -13.52 -8.73
C VAL A 185 -23.77 -13.70 -10.02
N ILE A 186 -23.62 -14.85 -10.71
CA ILE A 186 -24.38 -15.15 -11.94
C ILE A 186 -25.88 -15.22 -11.64
N ILE A 187 -26.29 -15.91 -10.58
CA ILE A 187 -27.70 -16.01 -10.20
C ILE A 187 -28.27 -14.62 -9.89
N ALA A 188 -27.54 -13.80 -9.11
CA ALA A 188 -27.95 -12.43 -8.81
C ALA A 188 -28.13 -11.59 -10.08
N ALA A 189 -27.19 -11.69 -11.02
CA ALA A 189 -27.27 -10.97 -12.30
C ALA A 189 -28.49 -11.40 -13.12
N ILE A 190 -28.81 -12.70 -13.16
CA ILE A 190 -30.02 -13.23 -13.85
C ILE A 190 -31.30 -12.69 -13.20
N ILE A 191 -31.38 -12.68 -11.87
CA ILE A 191 -32.54 -12.15 -11.14
C ILE A 191 -32.74 -10.67 -11.46
N ILE A 192 -31.68 -9.86 -11.39
CA ILE A 192 -31.73 -8.44 -11.71
C ILE A 192 -32.17 -8.21 -13.14
N TYR A 193 -31.66 -8.99 -14.10
CA TYR A 193 -32.06 -8.92 -15.49
C TYR A 193 -33.55 -9.26 -15.68
N MET A 194 -34.05 -10.29 -14.98
CA MET A 194 -35.48 -10.67 -15.05
C MET A 194 -36.40 -9.61 -14.43
N MET A 195 -35.95 -8.92 -13.36
CA MET A 195 -36.70 -7.84 -12.71
C MET A 195 -36.68 -6.52 -13.49
N SER A 196 -35.71 -6.35 -14.38
CA SER A 196 -35.55 -5.15 -15.22
C SER A 196 -36.31 -5.23 -16.56
N LYS A 197 -36.96 -6.36 -16.85
CA LYS A 197 -37.71 -6.61 -18.07
C LYS A 197 -39.22 -6.52 -17.82
#